data_ed36a403882d6f9a9ba11b3582bc8994
#
_entry.id   ed36a403882d6f9a9ba11b3582bc8994
#
_cell.length_a   1.000
_cell.length_b   1.000
_cell.length_c   1.000
_cell.angle_alpha   90.00
_cell.angle_beta   90.00
_cell.angle_gamma   90.00
#
_symmetry.space_group_name_H-M   'P 1'
#
loop_
_entity.id
_entity.type
_entity.pdbx_description
1 polymer ?
#
loop_
_entity_poly.entity_id
_entity_poly.type
_entity_poly.pdbx_seq_one_letter_code
_entity_poly.pdbx_strand_id
1 'polypeptide(L)'
;MLNQMSGVGDSNIPGIFVTTKEELEEKWKIHGIQAVYLIDQIEPLRVIKQLGGACIYLEKQNGIICCEADYIWQMSDETDVPDDTYIQRVWQRHMHLPWLITKTEHLILRESVMEDLPCFQQFYKEERGNPDVQQLCEGEEQLRTYIAARYPLFEYGLWTIVDKATGTVFGRAGIEELPEDYGDLAGEPELSYLIGKEYRGSGIAKEACQAILHYAAEELEMKRIYLRTSRENFHSRKLAEKLGLLKVESITEYKDLLYCGLLTFER
;
A
#
# COMPACT_ATOMS: atom_id res chain seq x y z
N MET A 1 -20.37 6.84 3.10
CA MET A 1 -19.28 6.07 2.47
C MET A 1 -18.83 4.83 3.25
N LEU A 2 -18.79 4.82 4.60
CA LEU A 2 -18.55 3.59 5.36
C LEU A 2 -19.49 2.42 5.00
N ASN A 3 -20.73 2.71 4.58
CA ASN A 3 -21.67 1.69 4.09
C ASN A 3 -21.32 1.11 2.69
N GLN A 4 -20.43 1.75 1.93
CA GLN A 4 -19.94 1.17 0.67
C GLN A 4 -18.72 0.29 0.87
N MET A 5 -17.93 0.51 1.92
CA MET A 5 -16.77 -0.33 2.24
C MET A 5 -17.15 -1.64 2.95
N SER A 6 -18.30 -1.68 3.66
CA SER A 6 -18.83 -2.93 4.24
C SER A 6 -19.33 -3.93 3.19
N GLY A 7 -19.52 -3.49 1.94
CA GLY A 7 -19.94 -4.36 0.83
C GLY A 7 -18.79 -4.78 -0.12
N VAL A 8 -17.63 -4.15 -0.04
CA VAL A 8 -16.47 -4.46 -0.90
C VAL A 8 -15.60 -5.59 -0.33
N GLY A 9 -15.80 -5.95 0.95
CA GLY A 9 -14.95 -6.93 1.64
C GLY A 9 -15.27 -8.41 1.38
N ASP A 10 -16.43 -8.74 0.79
CA ASP A 10 -16.87 -10.13 0.64
C ASP A 10 -17.32 -10.53 -0.79
N SER A 11 -17.32 -9.61 -1.75
CA SER A 11 -17.58 -9.96 -3.14
C SER A 11 -16.26 -10.25 -3.85
N ASN A 12 -15.97 -11.52 -4.05
CA ASN A 12 -14.83 -11.94 -4.86
C ASN A 12 -15.04 -11.46 -6.30
N ILE A 13 -14.20 -10.54 -6.78
CA ILE A 13 -14.21 -10.06 -8.16
C ILE A 13 -13.59 -11.13 -9.04
N PRO A 14 -14.35 -11.71 -10.01
CA PRO A 14 -13.82 -12.78 -10.82
C PRO A 14 -12.76 -12.28 -11.81
N GLY A 15 -11.69 -13.05 -11.97
CA GLY A 15 -10.80 -12.99 -13.13
C GLY A 15 -11.41 -13.78 -14.29
N ILE A 16 -11.57 -13.16 -15.47
CA ILE A 16 -12.22 -13.77 -16.62
C ILE A 16 -11.23 -13.83 -17.79
N PHE A 17 -10.83 -15.04 -18.15
CA PHE A 17 -9.99 -15.26 -19.32
C PHE A 17 -10.73 -14.95 -20.62
N VAL A 18 -10.07 -14.24 -21.52
CA VAL A 18 -10.59 -13.85 -22.83
C VAL A 18 -9.47 -13.87 -23.87
N THR A 19 -9.68 -14.59 -24.95
CA THR A 19 -8.70 -14.70 -26.04
C THR A 19 -9.17 -14.04 -27.33
N THR A 20 -10.48 -13.82 -27.50
CA THR A 20 -11.05 -13.20 -28.69
C THR A 20 -11.97 -12.03 -28.34
N LYS A 21 -12.20 -11.16 -29.33
CA LYS A 21 -13.13 -10.04 -29.20
C LYS A 21 -14.56 -10.50 -28.96
N GLU A 22 -15.01 -11.54 -29.68
CA GLU A 22 -16.36 -12.08 -29.59
C GLU A 22 -16.60 -12.66 -28.19
N GLU A 23 -15.63 -13.41 -27.65
CA GLU A 23 -15.67 -13.91 -26.30
C GLU A 23 -15.74 -12.78 -25.26
N LEU A 24 -14.96 -11.69 -25.45
CA LEU A 24 -15.03 -10.53 -24.61
C LEU A 24 -16.42 -9.89 -24.61
N GLU A 25 -17.02 -9.70 -25.78
CA GLU A 25 -18.35 -9.09 -25.90
C GLU A 25 -19.44 -9.92 -25.19
N GLU A 26 -19.34 -11.26 -25.22
CA GLU A 26 -20.25 -12.14 -24.50
C GLU A 26 -20.05 -12.05 -22.98
N LYS A 27 -18.80 -12.15 -22.51
CA LYS A 27 -18.45 -12.07 -21.08
C LYS A 27 -18.78 -10.68 -20.50
N TRP A 28 -18.54 -9.62 -21.27
CA TRP A 28 -18.88 -8.25 -20.88
C TRP A 28 -20.38 -8.05 -20.62
N LYS A 29 -21.26 -8.65 -21.43
CA LYS A 29 -22.72 -8.59 -21.21
C LYS A 29 -23.15 -9.22 -19.87
N ILE A 30 -22.37 -10.19 -19.37
CA ILE A 30 -22.67 -10.91 -18.13
C ILE A 30 -22.07 -10.18 -16.93
N HIS A 31 -20.81 -9.77 -17.00
CA HIS A 31 -20.02 -9.32 -15.86
C HIS A 31 -19.77 -7.80 -15.83
N GLY A 32 -19.71 -7.15 -16.99
CA GLY A 32 -19.48 -5.71 -17.09
C GLY A 32 -18.24 -5.26 -16.31
N ILE A 33 -18.39 -4.22 -15.52
CA ILE A 33 -17.33 -3.65 -14.67
C ILE A 33 -17.09 -4.43 -13.38
N GLN A 34 -17.85 -5.49 -13.09
CA GLN A 34 -17.71 -6.32 -11.89
C GLN A 34 -16.76 -7.52 -12.10
N ALA A 35 -15.80 -7.35 -12.99
CA ALA A 35 -14.80 -8.35 -13.29
C ALA A 35 -13.48 -7.73 -13.73
N VAL A 36 -12.39 -8.48 -13.64
CA VAL A 36 -11.11 -8.18 -14.28
C VAL A 36 -10.90 -9.14 -15.44
N TYR A 37 -10.63 -8.61 -16.62
CA TYR A 37 -10.46 -9.44 -17.83
C TYR A 37 -8.97 -9.79 -18.01
N LEU A 38 -8.68 -11.10 -18.05
CA LEU A 38 -7.35 -11.64 -18.25
C LEU A 38 -7.17 -11.88 -19.76
N ILE A 39 -6.29 -11.12 -20.40
CA ILE A 39 -6.24 -10.99 -21.87
C ILE A 39 -4.81 -11.23 -22.35
N ASP A 40 -4.64 -12.10 -23.33
CA ASP A 40 -3.33 -12.41 -23.97
C ASP A 40 -3.21 -11.89 -25.42
N GLN A 41 -4.23 -11.14 -25.89
CA GLN A 41 -4.27 -10.58 -27.25
C GLN A 41 -4.55 -9.08 -27.23
N ILE A 42 -3.97 -8.35 -28.19
CA ILE A 42 -4.06 -6.88 -28.24
C ILE A 42 -5.47 -6.40 -28.65
N GLU A 43 -6.15 -7.14 -29.53
CA GLU A 43 -7.47 -6.70 -30.01
C GLU A 43 -8.52 -6.68 -28.90
N PRO A 44 -8.75 -7.74 -28.10
CA PRO A 44 -9.62 -7.68 -26.94
C PRO A 44 -9.17 -6.62 -25.90
N LEU A 45 -7.86 -6.42 -25.70
CA LEU A 45 -7.34 -5.40 -24.81
C LEU A 45 -7.83 -3.99 -25.21
N ARG A 46 -7.76 -3.65 -26.48
CA ARG A 46 -8.24 -2.35 -26.99
C ARG A 46 -9.74 -2.18 -26.80
N VAL A 47 -10.49 -3.25 -27.01
CA VAL A 47 -11.95 -3.24 -26.83
C VAL A 47 -12.32 -3.02 -25.37
N ILE A 48 -11.71 -3.75 -24.43
CA ILE A 48 -12.04 -3.62 -23.00
C ILE A 48 -11.69 -2.22 -22.46
N LYS A 49 -10.59 -1.63 -22.91
CA LYS A 49 -10.23 -0.25 -22.56
C LYS A 49 -11.25 0.77 -23.07
N GLN A 50 -11.78 0.58 -24.28
CA GLN A 50 -12.85 1.44 -24.81
C GLN A 50 -14.17 1.28 -24.02
N LEU A 51 -14.44 0.09 -23.50
CA LEU A 51 -15.61 -0.20 -22.65
C LEU A 51 -15.44 0.30 -21.21
N GLY A 52 -14.23 0.73 -20.82
CA GLY A 52 -13.94 1.18 -19.46
C GLY A 52 -13.88 0.04 -18.43
N GLY A 53 -13.45 -1.14 -18.85
CA GLY A 53 -13.30 -2.32 -17.98
C GLY A 53 -11.87 -2.51 -17.46
N ALA A 54 -11.76 -3.11 -16.26
CA ALA A 54 -10.47 -3.50 -15.70
C ALA A 54 -9.90 -4.71 -16.45
N CYS A 55 -8.60 -4.68 -16.76
CA CYS A 55 -7.95 -5.81 -17.41
C CYS A 55 -6.49 -5.98 -16.99
N ILE A 56 -6.00 -7.22 -17.10
CA ILE A 56 -4.61 -7.61 -16.93
C ILE A 56 -4.16 -8.25 -18.25
N TYR A 57 -3.08 -7.74 -18.83
CA TYR A 57 -2.48 -8.37 -19.99
C TYR A 57 -1.55 -9.50 -19.54
N LEU A 58 -1.82 -10.71 -20.04
CA LEU A 58 -1.03 -11.91 -19.76
C LEU A 58 0.10 -11.99 -20.79
N GLU A 59 1.30 -11.61 -20.37
CA GLU A 59 2.48 -11.62 -21.24
C GLU A 59 3.13 -13.00 -21.19
N LYS A 60 3.10 -13.68 -22.34
CA LYS A 60 3.85 -14.93 -22.54
C LYS A 60 5.31 -14.56 -22.85
N GLN A 61 6.27 -15.42 -22.46
CA GLN A 61 7.74 -15.18 -22.54
C GLN A 61 8.31 -14.80 -23.93
N ASN A 62 7.51 -14.29 -24.85
CA ASN A 62 7.86 -13.95 -26.21
C ASN A 62 8.51 -12.55 -26.38
N GLY A 63 8.76 -11.84 -25.28
CA GLY A 63 9.54 -10.60 -25.30
C GLY A 63 8.84 -9.37 -25.89
N ILE A 64 7.54 -9.41 -26.14
CA ILE A 64 6.77 -8.26 -26.61
C ILE A 64 6.10 -7.62 -25.40
N ILE A 65 6.67 -6.52 -24.90
CA ILE A 65 6.05 -5.73 -23.85
C ILE A 65 4.84 -5.00 -24.43
N CYS A 66 3.65 -5.24 -23.87
CA CYS A 66 2.44 -4.56 -24.29
C CYS A 66 2.34 -3.17 -23.63
N CYS A 67 2.84 -2.14 -24.29
CA CYS A 67 2.78 -0.75 -23.79
C CYS A 67 1.34 -0.18 -23.68
N GLU A 68 0.34 -0.89 -24.19
CA GLU A 68 -1.05 -0.44 -24.15
C GLU A 68 -1.80 -0.89 -22.88
N ALA A 69 -1.26 -1.88 -22.16
CA ALA A 69 -1.88 -2.40 -20.92
C ALA A 69 -1.51 -1.56 -19.71
N ASP A 70 -2.46 -1.34 -18.82
CA ASP A 70 -2.25 -0.66 -17.54
C ASP A 70 -1.65 -1.62 -16.49
N TYR A 71 -1.96 -2.92 -16.62
CA TYR A 71 -1.47 -4.00 -15.76
C TYR A 71 -0.98 -5.16 -16.62
N ILE A 72 0.22 -5.64 -16.32
CA ILE A 72 0.86 -6.74 -17.03
C ILE A 72 1.22 -7.83 -16.04
N TRP A 73 0.85 -9.08 -16.34
CA TRP A 73 1.31 -10.25 -15.62
C TRP A 73 2.24 -11.05 -16.51
N GLN A 74 3.51 -11.18 -16.09
CA GLN A 74 4.49 -11.97 -16.82
C GLN A 74 4.36 -13.44 -16.45
N MET A 75 3.83 -14.24 -17.36
CA MET A 75 3.63 -15.66 -17.14
C MET A 75 4.95 -16.42 -17.24
N SER A 76 5.28 -17.19 -16.21
CA SER A 76 6.41 -18.16 -16.25
C SER A 76 6.05 -19.42 -17.05
N ASP A 77 4.80 -19.83 -17.01
CA ASP A 77 4.21 -20.92 -17.79
C ASP A 77 2.69 -20.70 -18.01
N GLU A 78 2.01 -21.64 -18.68
CA GLU A 78 0.58 -21.51 -19.02
C GLU A 78 -0.36 -21.56 -17.79
N THR A 79 0.12 -21.97 -16.63
CA THR A 79 -0.66 -22.06 -15.39
C THR A 79 -0.39 -20.88 -14.45
N ASP A 80 0.62 -20.08 -14.75
CA ASP A 80 1.02 -18.89 -13.98
C ASP A 80 0.07 -17.73 -14.29
N VAL A 81 -0.96 -17.60 -13.48
CA VAL A 81 -2.00 -16.59 -13.61
C VAL A 81 -2.13 -15.79 -12.33
N PRO A 82 -2.58 -14.51 -12.41
CA PRO A 82 -2.82 -13.70 -11.23
C PRO A 82 -3.76 -14.40 -10.24
N ASP A 83 -3.41 -14.37 -8.97
CA ASP A 83 -4.29 -14.84 -7.90
C ASP A 83 -5.47 -13.89 -7.63
N ASP A 84 -6.42 -14.35 -6.83
CA ASP A 84 -7.62 -13.57 -6.49
C ASP A 84 -7.27 -12.25 -5.78
N THR A 85 -6.18 -12.20 -5.02
CA THR A 85 -5.71 -10.99 -4.32
C THR A 85 -5.25 -9.94 -5.32
N TYR A 86 -4.42 -10.33 -6.29
CA TYR A 86 -3.94 -9.44 -7.33
C TYR A 86 -5.09 -8.95 -8.24
N ILE A 87 -6.00 -9.83 -8.63
CA ILE A 87 -7.21 -9.51 -9.38
C ILE A 87 -8.05 -8.47 -8.63
N GLN A 88 -8.29 -8.68 -7.34
CA GLN A 88 -9.03 -7.74 -6.49
C GLN A 88 -8.33 -6.36 -6.42
N ARG A 89 -7.01 -6.33 -6.29
CA ARG A 89 -6.20 -5.10 -6.26
C ARG A 89 -6.32 -4.32 -7.57
N VAL A 90 -6.19 -5.01 -8.72
CA VAL A 90 -6.34 -4.39 -10.05
C VAL A 90 -7.73 -3.79 -10.21
N TRP A 91 -8.77 -4.50 -9.81
CA TRP A 91 -10.14 -3.99 -9.87
C TRP A 91 -10.33 -2.75 -8.97
N GLN A 92 -9.85 -2.79 -7.73
CA GLN A 92 -9.91 -1.65 -6.81
C GLN A 92 -9.19 -0.43 -7.39
N ARG A 93 -8.00 -0.61 -7.95
CA ARG A 93 -7.22 0.46 -8.57
C ARG A 93 -7.96 1.07 -9.76
N HIS A 94 -8.53 0.22 -10.62
CA HIS A 94 -9.33 0.64 -11.76
C HIS A 94 -10.59 1.43 -11.34
N MET A 95 -11.22 1.02 -10.26
CA MET A 95 -12.39 1.69 -9.69
C MET A 95 -12.04 2.89 -8.80
N HIS A 96 -10.77 3.28 -8.71
CA HIS A 96 -10.26 4.33 -7.82
C HIS A 96 -10.61 4.10 -6.34
N LEU A 97 -10.69 2.83 -5.93
CA LEU A 97 -10.90 2.44 -4.55
C LEU A 97 -9.55 2.21 -3.85
N PRO A 98 -9.43 2.57 -2.56
CA PRO A 98 -8.22 2.33 -1.80
C PRO A 98 -8.00 0.82 -1.59
N TRP A 99 -6.75 0.38 -1.69
CA TRP A 99 -6.42 -0.98 -1.32
C TRP A 99 -6.54 -1.19 0.18
N LEU A 100 -7.09 -2.34 0.53
CA LEU A 100 -6.98 -2.88 1.87
C LEU A 100 -5.60 -3.55 1.97
N ILE A 101 -4.75 -3.03 2.85
CA ILE A 101 -3.40 -3.56 3.05
C ILE A 101 -3.46 -4.75 4.00
N THR A 102 -4.00 -4.54 5.20
CA THR A 102 -4.18 -5.62 6.17
C THR A 102 -5.25 -5.28 7.20
N LYS A 103 -5.76 -6.31 7.86
CA LYS A 103 -6.66 -6.21 9.03
C LYS A 103 -5.99 -6.88 10.21
N THR A 104 -6.08 -6.23 11.37
CA THR A 104 -5.65 -6.80 12.64
C THR A 104 -6.85 -7.11 13.53
N GLU A 105 -6.61 -7.36 14.80
CA GLU A 105 -7.69 -7.51 15.78
C GLU A 105 -8.56 -6.25 15.88
N HIS A 106 -7.91 -5.06 15.98
CA HIS A 106 -8.59 -3.80 16.22
C HIS A 106 -8.52 -2.81 15.05
N LEU A 107 -7.59 -2.98 14.11
CA LEU A 107 -7.29 -1.99 13.09
C LEU A 107 -7.56 -2.50 11.66
N ILE A 108 -7.81 -1.55 10.78
CA ILE A 108 -7.75 -1.69 9.33
C ILE A 108 -6.66 -0.74 8.83
N LEU A 109 -5.69 -1.28 8.08
CA LEU A 109 -4.71 -0.49 7.34
C LEU A 109 -5.12 -0.50 5.87
N ARG A 110 -5.29 0.68 5.31
CA ARG A 110 -5.67 0.87 3.91
C ARG A 110 -4.95 2.06 3.29
N GLU A 111 -4.90 2.11 1.99
CA GLU A 111 -4.47 3.32 1.30
C GLU A 111 -5.30 4.53 1.73
N SER A 112 -4.66 5.69 1.74
CA SER A 112 -5.34 6.95 2.08
C SER A 112 -6.30 7.36 0.98
N VAL A 113 -7.36 8.02 1.36
CA VAL A 113 -8.33 8.66 0.46
C VAL A 113 -8.43 10.16 0.76
N MET A 114 -9.02 10.93 -0.13
CA MET A 114 -9.14 12.39 0.05
C MET A 114 -9.96 12.76 1.29
N GLU A 115 -10.89 11.93 1.69
CA GLU A 115 -11.71 12.08 2.90
C GLU A 115 -10.92 12.01 4.21
N ASP A 116 -9.69 11.45 4.18
CA ASP A 116 -8.80 11.38 5.34
C ASP A 116 -8.09 12.73 5.60
N LEU A 117 -8.06 13.63 4.62
CA LEU A 117 -7.30 14.88 4.69
C LEU A 117 -7.58 15.73 5.94
N PRO A 118 -8.84 15.93 6.39
CA PRO A 118 -9.09 16.70 7.60
C PRO A 118 -8.43 16.13 8.86
N CYS A 119 -8.39 14.78 8.97
CA CYS A 119 -7.71 14.11 10.08
C CYS A 119 -6.19 14.31 10.01
N PHE A 120 -5.61 14.19 8.81
CA PHE A 120 -4.17 14.41 8.61
C PHE A 120 -3.77 15.84 8.94
N GLN A 121 -4.54 16.83 8.48
CA GLN A 121 -4.30 18.24 8.80
C GLN A 121 -4.32 18.50 10.31
N GLN A 122 -5.23 17.87 11.04
CA GLN A 122 -5.28 17.95 12.50
C GLN A 122 -4.01 17.34 13.12
N PHE A 123 -3.62 16.12 12.72
CA PHE A 123 -2.44 15.44 13.26
C PHE A 123 -1.15 16.23 13.01
N TYR A 124 -0.96 16.74 11.79
CA TYR A 124 0.21 17.55 11.45
C TYR A 124 0.23 18.90 12.20
N LYS A 125 -0.93 19.53 12.38
CA LYS A 125 -1.05 20.74 13.18
C LYS A 125 -0.62 20.51 14.64
N GLU A 126 -0.98 19.39 15.22
CA GLU A 126 -0.62 18.97 16.58
C GLU A 126 0.87 18.70 16.73
N GLU A 127 1.54 18.26 15.66
CA GLU A 127 2.97 17.93 15.59
C GLU A 127 3.83 19.04 14.96
N ARG A 128 3.28 20.24 14.77
CA ARG A 128 4.02 21.34 14.15
C ARG A 128 5.31 21.64 14.92
N GLY A 129 6.45 21.58 14.19
CA GLY A 129 7.78 21.75 14.76
C GLY A 129 8.41 20.49 15.35
N ASN A 130 7.73 19.35 15.29
CA ASN A 130 8.34 18.06 15.60
C ASN A 130 9.23 17.62 14.42
N PRO A 131 10.57 17.50 14.60
CA PRO A 131 11.48 17.14 13.51
C PRO A 131 11.31 15.70 13.02
N ASP A 132 10.71 14.81 13.84
CA ASP A 132 10.48 13.41 13.48
C ASP A 132 9.25 13.24 12.57
N VAL A 133 8.43 14.27 12.41
CA VAL A 133 7.21 14.20 11.61
C VAL A 133 7.43 14.90 10.27
N GLN A 134 7.52 14.11 9.21
CA GLN A 134 7.46 14.64 7.86
C GLN A 134 6.02 15.10 7.56
N GLN A 135 5.86 16.35 7.16
CA GLN A 135 4.57 16.93 6.79
C GLN A 135 4.18 16.51 5.35
N LEU A 136 4.06 15.20 5.16
CA LEU A 136 3.59 14.63 3.90
C LEU A 136 2.07 14.73 3.84
N CYS A 137 1.54 15.29 2.75
CA CYS A 137 0.10 15.33 2.50
C CYS A 137 -0.70 16.24 3.47
N GLU A 138 -0.13 17.35 3.90
CA GLU A 138 -0.84 18.38 4.69
C GLU A 138 -1.89 19.13 3.83
N GLY A 139 -1.64 19.27 2.53
CA GLY A 139 -2.53 19.94 1.58
C GLY A 139 -3.28 18.98 0.67
N GLU A 140 -4.38 19.47 0.09
CA GLU A 140 -5.22 18.69 -0.84
C GLU A 140 -4.43 18.20 -2.06
N GLU A 141 -3.66 19.09 -2.70
CA GLU A 141 -2.85 18.77 -3.88
C GLU A 141 -1.76 17.74 -3.55
N GLN A 142 -1.10 17.90 -2.40
CA GLN A 142 -0.07 16.96 -1.93
C GLN A 142 -0.64 15.57 -1.70
N LEU A 143 -1.78 15.46 -1.00
CA LEU A 143 -2.42 14.16 -0.77
C LEU A 143 -2.91 13.54 -2.08
N ARG A 144 -3.50 14.33 -2.98
CA ARG A 144 -3.95 13.87 -4.30
C ARG A 144 -2.78 13.31 -5.11
N THR A 145 -1.67 14.04 -5.17
CA THR A 145 -0.45 13.61 -5.87
C THR A 145 0.13 12.35 -5.23
N TYR A 146 0.15 12.29 -3.89
CA TYR A 146 0.64 11.11 -3.17
C TYR A 146 -0.18 9.86 -3.53
N ILE A 147 -1.50 9.94 -3.47
CA ILE A 147 -2.39 8.82 -3.81
C ILE A 147 -2.21 8.40 -5.27
N ALA A 148 -2.15 9.38 -6.19
CA ALA A 148 -2.09 9.11 -7.62
C ALA A 148 -0.74 8.58 -8.11
N ALA A 149 0.35 8.91 -7.44
CA ALA A 149 1.70 8.55 -7.86
C ALA A 149 2.32 7.46 -6.96
N ARG A 150 2.26 7.63 -5.63
CA ARG A 150 2.99 6.76 -4.70
C ARG A 150 2.48 5.33 -4.74
N TYR A 151 1.20 5.13 -4.53
CA TYR A 151 0.64 3.78 -4.45
C TYR A 151 0.71 3.00 -5.77
N PRO A 152 0.38 3.57 -6.95
CA PRO A 152 0.52 2.84 -8.20
C PRO A 152 1.96 2.50 -8.60
N LEU A 153 2.92 3.35 -8.21
CA LEU A 153 4.32 3.20 -8.62
C LEU A 153 5.11 2.24 -7.74
N PHE A 154 4.90 2.31 -6.42
CA PHE A 154 5.70 1.57 -5.43
C PHE A 154 4.94 0.42 -4.77
N GLU A 155 3.61 0.39 -4.88
CA GLU A 155 2.71 -0.55 -4.19
C GLU A 155 2.79 -0.49 -2.65
N TYR A 156 3.57 0.44 -2.09
CA TYR A 156 3.63 0.76 -0.68
C TYR A 156 3.75 2.27 -0.44
N GLY A 157 3.55 2.68 0.80
CA GLY A 157 3.60 4.07 1.25
C GLY A 157 3.03 4.20 2.66
N LEU A 158 2.65 5.43 3.05
CA LEU A 158 1.96 5.68 4.29
C LEU A 158 0.47 5.41 4.15
N TRP A 159 -0.01 4.40 4.84
CA TRP A 159 -1.40 3.98 4.86
C TRP A 159 -2.18 4.62 6.01
N THR A 160 -3.47 4.75 5.85
CA THR A 160 -4.38 5.23 6.91
C THR A 160 -4.66 4.09 7.88
N ILE A 161 -4.52 4.38 9.18
CA ILE A 161 -4.89 3.49 10.28
C ILE A 161 -6.31 3.83 10.69
N VAL A 162 -7.21 2.87 10.59
CA VAL A 162 -8.63 3.03 10.89
C VAL A 162 -9.04 2.07 12.00
N ASP A 163 -9.81 2.54 12.96
CA ASP A 163 -10.47 1.68 13.94
C ASP A 163 -11.48 0.77 13.25
N LYS A 164 -11.34 -0.52 13.48
CA LYS A 164 -12.18 -1.54 12.84
C LYS A 164 -13.65 -1.50 13.27
N ALA A 165 -13.90 -1.06 14.49
CA ALA A 165 -15.25 -1.03 15.07
C ALA A 165 -16.02 0.25 14.72
N THR A 166 -15.32 1.41 14.71
CA THR A 166 -15.97 2.72 14.57
C THR A 166 -15.71 3.40 13.21
N GLY A 167 -14.67 2.96 12.48
CA GLY A 167 -14.21 3.64 11.28
C GLY A 167 -13.44 4.95 11.54
N THR A 168 -13.07 5.22 12.78
CA THR A 168 -12.31 6.42 13.15
C THR A 168 -10.89 6.33 12.64
N VAL A 169 -10.39 7.41 12.01
CA VAL A 169 -8.99 7.50 11.58
C VAL A 169 -8.12 7.82 12.79
N PHE A 170 -7.21 6.91 13.13
CA PHE A 170 -6.29 7.06 14.27
C PHE A 170 -4.95 7.67 13.91
N GLY A 171 -4.56 7.60 12.65
CA GLY A 171 -3.26 8.06 12.20
C GLY A 171 -2.86 7.52 10.83
N ARG A 172 -1.57 7.56 10.58
CA ARG A 172 -0.92 6.98 9.40
C ARG A 172 0.26 6.12 9.82
N ALA A 173 0.51 5.04 9.12
CA ALA A 173 1.75 4.29 9.23
C ALA A 173 2.02 3.54 7.92
N GLY A 174 3.26 3.24 7.65
CA GLY A 174 3.63 2.54 6.42
C GLY A 174 5.12 2.53 6.17
N ILE A 175 5.46 2.44 4.91
CA ILE A 175 6.84 2.32 4.44
C ILE A 175 7.15 3.50 3.53
N GLU A 176 8.23 4.20 3.83
CA GLU A 176 8.86 5.23 3.02
C GLU A 176 10.29 4.81 2.71
N GLU A 177 11.08 5.67 2.09
CA GLU A 177 12.52 5.44 1.92
C GLU A 177 13.32 6.36 2.83
N LEU A 178 14.48 5.86 3.31
CA LEU A 178 15.47 6.71 3.96
C LEU A 178 15.91 7.81 3.00
N PRO A 179 16.02 9.07 3.49
CA PRO A 179 16.39 10.21 2.67
C PRO A 179 17.82 10.11 2.09
N GLU A 180 18.10 10.94 1.07
CA GLU A 180 19.39 10.96 0.38
C GLU A 180 20.60 11.30 1.29
N ASP A 181 20.37 12.01 2.38
CA ASP A 181 21.41 12.36 3.36
C ASP A 181 21.85 11.16 4.22
N TYR A 182 21.23 9.99 4.06
CA TYR A 182 21.65 8.73 4.68
C TYR A 182 22.69 7.93 3.85
N GLY A 183 23.32 8.55 2.84
CA GLY A 183 24.44 7.98 2.09
C GLY A 183 24.11 6.59 1.49
N ASP A 184 24.91 5.59 1.84
CA ASP A 184 24.73 4.22 1.31
C ASP A 184 23.40 3.56 1.72
N LEU A 185 22.70 4.12 2.70
CA LEU A 185 21.38 3.65 3.12
C LEU A 185 20.23 4.44 2.48
N ALA A 186 20.53 5.46 1.68
CA ALA A 186 19.49 6.21 0.97
C ALA A 186 18.64 5.28 0.10
N GLY A 187 17.32 5.44 0.17
CA GLY A 187 16.39 4.58 -0.55
C GLY A 187 16.06 3.25 0.10
N GLU A 188 16.73 2.88 1.20
CA GLU A 188 16.34 1.69 1.99
C GLU A 188 14.96 1.91 2.65
N PRO A 189 14.15 0.84 2.83
CA PRO A 189 12.81 0.96 3.40
C PRO A 189 12.83 1.51 4.85
N GLU A 190 12.03 2.55 5.10
CA GLU A 190 11.85 3.15 6.42
C GLU A 190 10.41 2.93 6.92
N LEU A 191 10.27 2.32 8.10
CA LEU A 191 8.99 2.24 8.81
C LEU A 191 8.67 3.61 9.43
N SER A 192 7.62 4.24 8.95
CA SER A 192 7.16 5.54 9.43
C SER A 192 5.75 5.46 10.00
N TYR A 193 5.47 6.24 11.05
CA TYR A 193 4.13 6.31 11.63
C TYR A 193 3.85 7.65 12.32
N LEU A 194 2.58 8.02 12.33
CA LEU A 194 2.04 9.17 13.05
C LEU A 194 0.67 8.80 13.62
N ILE A 195 0.52 8.88 14.95
CA ILE A 195 -0.75 8.64 15.65
C ILE A 195 -1.25 9.96 16.23
N GLY A 196 -2.52 10.28 16.00
CA GLY A 196 -3.18 11.43 16.60
C GLY A 196 -3.02 11.44 18.13
N LYS A 197 -2.79 12.61 18.73
CA LYS A 197 -2.42 12.72 20.16
C LYS A 197 -3.41 12.04 21.07
N GLU A 198 -4.69 12.17 20.77
CA GLU A 198 -5.79 11.59 21.56
C GLU A 198 -5.80 10.05 21.56
N TYR A 199 -5.17 9.41 20.57
CA TYR A 199 -5.15 7.95 20.41
C TYR A 199 -3.85 7.30 20.90
N ARG A 200 -2.88 8.10 21.38
CA ARG A 200 -1.58 7.60 21.85
C ARG A 200 -1.70 6.83 23.18
N GLY A 201 -0.76 5.93 23.41
CA GLY A 201 -0.69 5.15 24.64
C GLY A 201 -1.61 3.92 24.68
N SER A 202 -2.48 3.73 23.69
CA SER A 202 -3.46 2.62 23.62
C SER A 202 -2.94 1.37 22.87
N GLY A 203 -1.69 1.38 22.39
CA GLY A 203 -1.11 0.23 21.67
C GLY A 203 -1.25 0.30 20.16
N ILE A 204 -2.02 1.22 19.60
CA ILE A 204 -2.31 1.37 18.17
C ILE A 204 -1.02 1.39 17.31
N ALA A 205 -0.04 2.21 17.69
CA ALA A 205 1.23 2.29 16.93
C ALA A 205 1.93 0.94 16.87
N LYS A 206 1.95 0.18 17.98
CA LYS A 206 2.58 -1.13 18.03
C LYS A 206 1.86 -2.12 17.13
N GLU A 207 0.53 -2.20 17.25
CA GLU A 207 -0.29 -3.13 16.45
C GLU A 207 -0.17 -2.83 14.96
N ALA A 208 -0.28 -1.56 14.56
CA ALA A 208 -0.12 -1.15 13.16
C ALA A 208 1.27 -1.45 12.62
N CYS A 209 2.33 -1.08 13.35
CA CYS A 209 3.70 -1.33 12.92
C CYS A 209 4.03 -2.83 12.82
N GLN A 210 3.54 -3.66 13.74
CA GLN A 210 3.70 -5.12 13.66
C GLN A 210 3.04 -5.68 12.40
N ALA A 211 1.83 -5.24 12.07
CA ALA A 211 1.14 -5.65 10.86
C ALA A 211 1.88 -5.20 9.59
N ILE A 212 2.46 -3.99 9.60
CA ILE A 212 3.26 -3.48 8.49
C ILE A 212 4.55 -4.29 8.30
N LEU A 213 5.25 -4.65 9.39
CA LEU A 213 6.45 -5.48 9.32
C LEU A 213 6.15 -6.86 8.72
N HIS A 214 5.03 -7.45 9.10
CA HIS A 214 4.57 -8.71 8.52
C HIS A 214 4.24 -8.55 7.03
N TYR A 215 3.48 -7.53 6.65
CA TYR A 215 3.17 -7.23 5.25
C TYR A 215 4.44 -6.97 4.41
N ALA A 216 5.41 -6.22 4.96
CA ALA A 216 6.68 -5.95 4.30
C ALA A 216 7.49 -7.23 4.03
N ALA A 217 7.45 -8.19 4.97
CA ALA A 217 8.10 -9.47 4.80
C ALA A 217 7.37 -10.34 3.77
N GLU A 218 6.09 -10.62 3.97
CA GLU A 218 5.35 -11.65 3.23
C GLU A 218 4.88 -11.18 1.85
N GLU A 219 4.43 -9.92 1.73
CA GLU A 219 3.85 -9.41 0.48
C GLU A 219 4.85 -8.60 -0.36
N LEU A 220 5.77 -7.86 0.29
CA LEU A 220 6.76 -7.05 -0.41
C LEU A 220 8.15 -7.70 -0.48
N GLU A 221 8.33 -8.88 0.10
CA GLU A 221 9.59 -9.64 0.13
C GLU A 221 10.79 -8.81 0.62
N MET A 222 10.54 -7.81 1.47
CA MET A 222 11.58 -6.96 2.02
C MET A 222 12.41 -7.75 3.05
N LYS A 223 13.73 -7.70 2.92
CA LYS A 223 14.64 -8.42 3.82
C LYS A 223 15.00 -7.64 5.07
N ARG A 224 14.86 -6.33 5.03
CA ARG A 224 15.17 -5.42 6.14
C ARG A 224 14.30 -4.19 6.06
N ILE A 225 14.15 -3.54 7.21
CA ILE A 225 13.48 -2.27 7.33
C ILE A 225 14.17 -1.43 8.39
N TYR A 226 14.20 -0.13 8.20
CA TYR A 226 14.76 0.82 9.14
C TYR A 226 13.66 1.61 9.85
N LEU A 227 13.98 2.17 11.00
CA LEU A 227 13.15 3.16 11.69
C LEU A 227 14.08 4.27 12.19
N ARG A 228 13.81 5.47 11.77
CA ARG A 228 14.53 6.66 12.14
C ARG A 228 13.77 7.43 13.23
N THR A 229 14.46 7.95 14.23
CA THR A 229 13.84 8.75 15.29
C THR A 229 14.86 9.65 15.97
N SER A 230 14.41 10.80 16.42
CA SER A 230 15.29 11.70 17.20
C SER A 230 15.68 11.08 18.55
N ARG A 231 16.80 11.55 19.09
CA ARG A 231 17.33 11.09 20.40
C ARG A 231 16.37 11.37 21.54
N GLU A 232 15.58 12.43 21.42
CA GLU A 232 14.62 12.93 22.40
C GLU A 232 13.29 12.18 22.34
N ASN A 233 12.98 11.50 21.24
CA ASN A 233 11.72 10.78 21.07
C ASN A 233 11.74 9.41 21.78
N PHE A 234 11.62 9.44 23.10
CA PHE A 234 11.62 8.25 23.93
C PHE A 234 10.55 7.23 23.52
N HIS A 235 9.38 7.70 23.11
CA HIS A 235 8.26 6.80 22.74
C HIS A 235 8.55 6.01 21.49
N SER A 236 9.10 6.66 20.46
CA SER A 236 9.48 5.98 19.21
C SER A 236 10.63 4.99 19.42
N ARG A 237 11.63 5.38 20.20
CA ARG A 237 12.74 4.49 20.58
C ARG A 237 12.25 3.22 21.28
N LYS A 238 11.37 3.39 22.28
CA LYS A 238 10.78 2.27 23.02
C LYS A 238 9.88 1.40 22.11
N LEU A 239 9.23 1.99 21.12
CA LEU A 239 8.46 1.23 20.14
C LEU A 239 9.39 0.40 19.26
N ALA A 240 10.48 0.98 18.71
CA ALA A 240 11.47 0.25 17.92
C ALA A 240 12.00 -0.99 18.66
N GLU A 241 12.37 -0.83 19.94
CA GLU A 241 12.81 -1.94 20.80
C GLU A 241 11.72 -3.02 20.98
N LYS A 242 10.46 -2.62 21.18
CA LYS A 242 9.32 -3.55 21.32
C LYS A 242 8.97 -4.27 20.02
N LEU A 243 9.33 -3.71 18.88
CA LEU A 243 9.19 -4.32 17.57
C LEU A 243 10.37 -5.26 17.24
N GLY A 244 11.37 -5.36 18.13
CA GLY A 244 12.56 -6.17 17.91
C GLY A 244 13.57 -5.53 16.97
N LEU A 245 13.45 -4.24 16.67
CA LEU A 245 14.42 -3.54 15.85
C LEU A 245 15.68 -3.22 16.68
N LEU A 246 16.85 -3.47 16.08
CA LEU A 246 18.13 -3.27 16.75
C LEU A 246 18.71 -1.90 16.37
N LYS A 247 19.22 -1.19 17.36
CA LYS A 247 19.91 0.08 17.13
C LYS A 247 21.16 -0.12 16.30
N VAL A 248 21.33 0.69 15.26
CA VAL A 248 22.51 0.67 14.39
C VAL A 248 23.62 1.51 15.03
N GLU A 249 24.60 0.85 15.68
CA GLU A 249 25.66 1.53 16.43
C GLU A 249 26.77 2.12 15.53
N SER A 250 26.94 1.58 14.33
CA SER A 250 28.00 1.99 13.39
C SER A 250 27.77 3.35 12.73
N ILE A 251 26.59 3.93 12.93
CA ILE A 251 26.18 5.16 12.26
C ILE A 251 26.04 6.27 13.30
N THR A 252 27.15 6.94 13.59
CA THR A 252 27.20 8.07 14.55
C THR A 252 27.10 9.44 13.90
N GLU A 253 27.17 9.49 12.57
CA GLU A 253 27.27 10.73 11.79
C GLU A 253 25.90 11.42 11.60
N TYR A 254 24.81 10.69 11.78
CA TYR A 254 23.47 11.25 11.61
C TYR A 254 22.94 11.87 12.91
N LYS A 255 22.11 12.90 12.73
CA LYS A 255 21.44 13.58 13.84
C LYS A 255 20.49 12.65 14.59
N ASP A 256 19.83 11.77 13.86
CA ASP A 256 18.82 10.84 14.38
C ASP A 256 19.44 9.51 14.78
N LEU A 257 18.72 8.75 15.59
CA LEU A 257 18.99 7.33 15.85
C LEU A 257 18.34 6.49 14.77
N LEU A 258 19.07 5.49 14.31
CA LEU A 258 18.58 4.51 13.35
C LEU A 258 18.45 3.15 14.01
N TYR A 259 17.33 2.49 13.79
CA TYR A 259 17.06 1.11 14.17
C TYR A 259 16.88 0.28 12.90
N CYS A 260 17.29 -0.98 12.93
CA CYS A 260 17.16 -1.91 11.80
C CYS A 260 16.52 -3.22 12.26
N GLY A 261 15.55 -3.70 11.52
CA GLY A 261 14.96 -5.03 11.65
C GLY A 261 15.28 -5.88 10.43
N LEU A 262 15.75 -7.11 10.66
CA LEU A 262 15.80 -8.14 9.63
C LEU A 262 14.45 -8.82 9.60
N LEU A 263 13.84 -8.85 8.43
CA LEU A 263 12.54 -9.47 8.20
C LEU A 263 12.77 -10.92 7.76
N THR A 264 12.06 -11.83 8.40
CA THR A 264 12.11 -13.26 8.08
C THR A 264 10.78 -13.70 7.52
N PHE A 265 10.81 -14.44 6.43
CA PHE A 265 9.61 -15.07 5.86
C PHE A 265 9.29 -16.33 6.67
N GLU A 266 8.06 -16.47 7.12
CA GLU A 266 7.53 -17.76 7.57
C GLU A 266 7.13 -18.54 6.30
N ARG A 267 7.93 -19.53 5.93
CA ARG A 267 7.66 -20.45 4.81
C ARG A 267 6.69 -21.53 5.22
#